data_31a2858615e33320137e658c7764b48a
#
_entry.id   31a2858615e33320137e658c7764b48a
#
_cell.length_a   1.000
_cell.length_b   1.000
_cell.length_c   1.000
_cell.angle_alpha   90.00
_cell.angle_beta   90.00
_cell.angle_gamma   90.00
#
_symmetry.space_group_name_H-M   'P 1'
#
loop_
_entity.id
_entity.type
_entity.pdbx_description
1 polymer ?
#
loop_
_entity_poly.entity_id
_entity_poly.type
_entity_poly.pdbx_seq_one_letter_code
_entity_poly.pdbx_strand_id
1 'polypeptide(L)'
;MPDQPAHGMKGANVATNVYHALGSYKRFPSLVSYSGTSTTGKDAHGSGSFRDNSNAVFNFVATKTDLFQLASGAFTSRKGSLTGDDDDYWTFTQFGEYVIASNGVDAAQYYLMGTSTNFANLTSIQTAGTCPLFRVSGVIRDFLVTGNISGATNRIQWSGINDITVWSGKQSDFQDLPGSGGRVVAITSGEVGYVFRQNQIVRMDYVGGATVFRLSVISPNRGAIFGKTVCQDNRRVFFYADDGFYEIQGDNVVGIGVEKVNRFFDADLNKAYADRIVAATDPFNTLAMWLYPSVNNTSNTTGTCDRIIIYNYATQKWSLAKTNASQIFSQFVGAYTVELMDIISQNLEDINAALDTDYWDGGQMFLGAIDGDFKAAIFSGNSNECEIET
;
A
#
# COMPACT_ATOMS: atom_id res chain seq x y z
N MET A 1 -19.84 13.83 6.00
CA MET A 1 -20.38 12.68 5.22
C MET A 1 -21.29 13.22 4.13
N PRO A 2 -20.74 13.53 2.98
CA PRO A 2 -21.44 14.32 1.94
C PRO A 2 -22.64 13.60 1.29
N ASP A 3 -22.69 12.28 1.37
CA ASP A 3 -23.79 11.51 0.78
C ASP A 3 -25.02 11.37 1.71
N GLN A 4 -24.92 11.83 2.95
CA GLN A 4 -26.06 11.79 3.88
C GLN A 4 -27.02 12.96 3.64
N PRO A 5 -28.34 12.75 3.76
CA PRO A 5 -29.27 13.85 3.65
C PRO A 5 -29.05 14.84 4.81
N ALA A 6 -29.18 16.13 4.54
CA ALA A 6 -28.94 17.20 5.51
C ALA A 6 -29.84 17.08 6.76
N HIS A 7 -31.04 16.49 6.61
CA HIS A 7 -31.97 16.29 7.71
C HIS A 7 -31.64 15.00 8.49
N GLY A 8 -31.29 15.14 9.76
CA GLY A 8 -30.95 14.01 10.66
C GLY A 8 -29.49 13.59 10.64
N MET A 9 -28.61 14.34 9.99
CA MET A 9 -27.19 14.07 9.95
C MET A 9 -26.56 14.23 11.34
N LYS A 10 -25.82 13.20 11.77
CA LYS A 10 -25.00 13.23 13.00
C LYS A 10 -23.53 13.35 12.63
N GLY A 11 -23.08 14.53 12.22
CA GLY A 11 -21.68 14.76 11.87
C GLY A 11 -21.50 15.90 10.89
N ALA A 12 -20.25 16.20 10.55
CA ALA A 12 -19.92 17.21 9.57
C ALA A 12 -20.31 16.77 8.15
N ASN A 13 -20.84 17.71 7.39
CA ASN A 13 -21.07 17.56 5.96
C ASN A 13 -19.75 17.68 5.18
N VAL A 14 -18.93 18.66 5.55
CA VAL A 14 -17.58 18.86 5.06
C VAL A 14 -16.60 18.67 6.19
N ALA A 15 -15.50 17.92 5.94
CA ALA A 15 -14.39 17.74 6.87
C ALA A 15 -13.11 17.61 6.03
N THR A 16 -12.47 18.75 5.74
CA THR A 16 -11.29 18.83 4.88
C THR A 16 -10.06 19.17 5.70
N ASN A 17 -8.92 18.49 5.42
CA ASN A 17 -7.64 18.60 6.12
C ASN A 17 -7.73 18.33 7.64
N VAL A 18 -8.69 17.49 8.01
CA VAL A 18 -8.89 17.01 9.38
C VAL A 18 -9.22 15.52 9.34
N TYR A 19 -9.01 14.83 10.45
CA TYR A 19 -9.54 13.50 10.66
C TYR A 19 -10.26 13.40 12.01
N HIS A 20 -11.26 12.55 12.07
CA HIS A 20 -12.03 12.35 13.28
C HIS A 20 -11.21 11.53 14.28
N ALA A 21 -11.03 12.04 15.49
CA ALA A 21 -10.48 11.32 16.63
C ALA A 21 -11.57 11.18 17.71
N LEU A 22 -11.31 10.42 18.77
CA LEU A 22 -12.27 10.17 19.84
C LEU A 22 -12.93 11.47 20.35
N GLY A 23 -14.14 11.74 19.88
CA GLY A 23 -14.95 12.91 20.30
C GLY A 23 -14.55 14.28 19.73
N SER A 24 -13.54 14.36 18.86
CA SER A 24 -13.06 15.61 18.28
C SER A 24 -12.52 15.42 16.85
N TYR A 25 -12.16 16.52 16.20
CA TYR A 25 -11.38 16.52 14.96
C TYR A 25 -9.95 16.94 15.26
N LYS A 26 -9.00 16.18 14.71
CA LYS A 26 -7.58 16.56 14.68
C LYS A 26 -7.22 17.05 13.29
N ARG A 27 -6.28 17.96 13.22
CA ARG A 27 -5.74 18.44 11.94
C ARG A 27 -4.97 17.33 11.26
N PHE A 28 -5.16 17.18 9.95
CA PHE A 28 -4.33 16.30 9.15
C PHE A 28 -3.06 17.06 8.75
N PRO A 29 -1.86 16.53 9.07
CA PRO A 29 -0.61 17.21 8.79
C PRO A 29 -0.39 17.41 7.30
N SER A 30 0.27 18.51 6.92
CA SER A 30 0.70 18.69 5.53
C SER A 30 1.93 17.84 5.22
N LEU A 31 2.14 17.61 3.93
CA LEU A 31 3.27 16.83 3.43
C LEU A 31 4.56 17.68 3.51
N VAL A 32 5.62 17.12 4.06
CA VAL A 32 6.95 17.74 4.17
C VAL A 32 7.97 16.79 3.55
N SER A 33 8.64 17.26 2.51
CA SER A 33 9.72 16.52 1.85
C SER A 33 10.95 16.53 2.75
N TYR A 34 11.57 15.38 2.94
CA TYR A 34 12.78 15.23 3.76
C TYR A 34 13.96 14.66 2.99
N SER A 35 13.76 14.10 1.79
CA SER A 35 14.89 13.59 1.01
C SER A 35 15.61 14.70 0.26
N GLY A 36 16.94 14.68 0.33
CA GLY A 36 17.80 15.57 -0.43
C GLY A 36 17.84 15.26 -1.95
N THR A 37 17.42 14.04 -2.33
CA THR A 37 17.38 13.58 -3.72
C THR A 37 15.97 13.13 -4.10
N SER A 38 15.71 12.99 -5.39
CA SER A 38 14.45 12.47 -5.95
C SER A 38 14.67 11.13 -6.66
N THR A 39 13.59 10.50 -7.09
CA THR A 39 13.61 9.32 -7.97
C THR A 39 13.94 9.66 -9.42
N THR A 40 14.84 10.62 -9.63
CA THR A 40 15.32 11.08 -10.95
C THR A 40 14.21 11.61 -11.88
N GLY A 41 13.21 12.27 -11.28
CA GLY A 41 12.10 12.88 -12.03
C GLY A 41 11.09 11.88 -12.60
N LYS A 42 11.00 10.69 -12.01
CA LYS A 42 10.05 9.64 -12.42
C LYS A 42 9.03 9.37 -11.33
N ASP A 43 7.77 9.23 -11.73
CA ASP A 43 6.68 8.84 -10.82
C ASP A 43 6.97 7.53 -10.12
N ALA A 44 6.55 7.44 -8.87
CA ALA A 44 6.61 6.19 -8.11
C ALA A 44 5.43 5.28 -8.51
N HIS A 45 5.77 4.05 -8.86
CA HIS A 45 4.83 3.00 -9.26
C HIS A 45 4.65 1.92 -8.19
N GLY A 46 5.31 2.07 -7.06
CA GLY A 46 5.20 1.21 -5.90
C GLY A 46 6.18 1.62 -4.81
N SER A 47 5.86 1.29 -3.58
CA SER A 47 6.69 1.57 -2.42
C SER A 47 6.47 0.54 -1.33
N GLY A 48 7.44 0.37 -0.46
CA GLY A 48 7.35 -0.51 0.70
C GLY A 48 8.43 -0.21 1.71
N SER A 49 8.12 -0.47 2.97
CA SER A 49 9.00 -0.27 4.10
C SER A 49 9.09 -1.57 4.90
N PHE A 50 10.29 -2.04 5.17
CA PHE A 50 10.56 -3.35 5.73
C PHE A 50 11.59 -3.28 6.84
N ARG A 51 11.62 -4.31 7.68
CA ARG A 51 12.62 -4.47 8.75
C ARG A 51 13.24 -5.85 8.68
N ASP A 52 14.54 -5.88 8.91
CA ASP A 52 15.25 -7.13 9.14
C ASP A 52 15.12 -7.61 10.60
N ASN A 53 15.68 -8.77 10.90
CA ASN A 53 15.67 -9.34 12.25
C ASN A 53 16.47 -8.52 13.27
N SER A 54 17.31 -7.58 12.82
CA SER A 54 18.05 -6.63 13.68
C SER A 54 17.29 -5.31 13.88
N ASN A 55 16.06 -5.19 13.36
CA ASN A 55 15.24 -3.99 13.31
C ASN A 55 15.80 -2.86 12.41
N ALA A 56 16.78 -3.14 11.56
CA ALA A 56 17.21 -2.19 10.55
C ALA A 56 16.11 -1.96 9.51
N VAL A 57 15.89 -0.71 9.13
CA VAL A 57 14.82 -0.30 8.23
C VAL A 57 15.31 -0.21 6.79
N PHE A 58 14.52 -0.79 5.90
CA PHE A 58 14.75 -0.78 4.45
C PHE A 58 13.52 -0.21 3.75
N ASN A 59 13.65 0.98 3.19
CA ASN A 59 12.61 1.65 2.43
C ASN A 59 12.92 1.54 0.94
N PHE A 60 12.00 1.00 0.16
CA PHE A 60 12.14 0.86 -1.29
C PHE A 60 11.03 1.60 -2.01
N VAL A 61 11.41 2.20 -3.14
CA VAL A 61 10.50 2.87 -4.06
C VAL A 61 10.82 2.38 -5.47
N ALA A 62 9.80 2.03 -6.21
CA ALA A 62 9.92 1.62 -7.60
C ALA A 62 9.34 2.70 -8.51
N THR A 63 10.05 2.98 -9.59
CA THR A 63 9.52 3.66 -10.77
C THR A 63 9.20 2.61 -11.84
N LYS A 64 8.73 3.01 -13.00
CA LYS A 64 8.47 2.05 -14.08
C LYS A 64 9.70 1.21 -14.48
N THR A 65 10.91 1.78 -14.40
CA THR A 65 12.14 1.17 -14.92
C THR A 65 13.24 0.94 -13.89
N ASP A 66 13.07 1.43 -12.66
CA ASP A 66 14.14 1.39 -11.65
C ASP A 66 13.59 1.07 -10.27
N LEU A 67 14.37 0.35 -9.46
CA LEU A 67 14.12 0.13 -8.03
C LEU A 67 15.14 0.93 -7.22
N PHE A 68 14.65 1.78 -6.34
CA PHE A 68 15.46 2.62 -5.46
C PHE A 68 15.35 2.16 -4.01
N GLN A 69 16.44 2.30 -3.27
CA GLN A 69 16.44 2.29 -1.81
C GLN A 69 16.51 3.72 -1.31
N LEU A 70 15.65 4.05 -0.38
CA LEU A 70 15.68 5.31 0.36
C LEU A 70 16.41 5.07 1.69
N ALA A 71 17.58 5.64 1.85
CA ALA A 71 18.37 5.55 3.08
C ALA A 71 19.02 6.90 3.37
N SER A 72 19.00 7.31 4.65
CA SER A 72 19.61 8.58 5.11
C SER A 72 19.18 9.79 4.25
N GLY A 73 17.89 9.86 3.91
CA GLY A 73 17.32 10.96 3.10
C GLY A 73 17.78 11.00 1.63
N ALA A 74 18.36 9.93 1.10
CA ALA A 74 18.79 9.85 -0.28
C ALA A 74 18.27 8.60 -0.99
N PHE A 75 17.86 8.76 -2.25
CA PHE A 75 17.53 7.65 -3.15
C PHE A 75 18.80 7.10 -3.81
N THR A 76 19.01 5.81 -3.68
CA THR A 76 20.08 5.07 -4.36
C THR A 76 19.46 4.02 -5.27
N SER A 77 19.77 4.04 -6.57
CA SER A 77 19.31 3.00 -7.49
C SER A 77 19.92 1.65 -7.11
N ARG A 78 19.06 0.65 -6.92
CA ARG A 78 19.42 -0.73 -6.59
C ARG A 78 19.15 -1.71 -7.73
N LYS A 79 18.44 -1.27 -8.74
CA LYS A 79 18.20 -1.99 -9.98
C LYS A 79 17.68 -1.00 -11.02
N GLY A 80 18.20 -1.03 -12.21
CA GLY A 80 17.74 -0.26 -13.35
C GLY A 80 17.51 -1.13 -14.58
N SER A 81 17.13 -0.48 -15.67
CA SER A 81 16.87 -1.13 -16.97
C SER A 81 15.77 -2.17 -16.94
N LEU A 82 14.74 -1.94 -16.14
CA LEU A 82 13.51 -2.72 -16.13
C LEU A 82 12.59 -2.21 -17.26
N THR A 83 11.61 -3.03 -17.67
CA THR A 83 10.82 -2.82 -18.89
C THR A 83 9.37 -2.44 -18.64
N GLY A 84 8.99 -2.15 -17.40
CA GLY A 84 7.65 -1.68 -17.06
C GLY A 84 7.27 -0.38 -17.77
N ASP A 85 5.98 -0.16 -17.97
CA ASP A 85 5.42 1.07 -18.54
C ASP A 85 4.58 1.87 -17.52
N ASP A 86 3.82 2.87 -17.99
CA ASP A 86 3.07 3.78 -17.12
C ASP A 86 1.85 3.12 -16.47
N ASP A 87 1.35 2.00 -17.02
CA ASP A 87 0.23 1.24 -16.48
C ASP A 87 0.68 0.11 -15.52
N ASP A 88 1.99 -0.16 -15.47
CA ASP A 88 2.56 -1.16 -14.60
C ASP A 88 2.85 -0.60 -13.21
N TYR A 89 2.55 -1.38 -12.20
CA TYR A 89 2.87 -1.06 -10.81
C TYR A 89 3.67 -2.18 -10.17
N TRP A 90 4.45 -1.83 -9.16
CA TRP A 90 5.25 -2.75 -8.38
C TRP A 90 4.56 -3.12 -7.08
N THR A 91 4.59 -4.40 -6.77
CA THR A 91 4.20 -4.94 -5.47
C THR A 91 5.46 -5.35 -4.73
N PHE A 92 5.56 -4.93 -3.47
CA PHE A 92 6.65 -5.33 -2.57
C PHE A 92 6.10 -6.25 -1.49
N THR A 93 6.80 -7.35 -1.21
CA THR A 93 6.39 -8.34 -0.20
C THR A 93 7.62 -8.78 0.59
N GLN A 94 7.53 -8.75 1.91
CA GLN A 94 8.60 -9.29 2.77
C GLN A 94 8.35 -10.76 3.07
N PHE A 95 9.37 -11.58 2.85
CA PHE A 95 9.40 -13.00 3.22
C PHE A 95 10.66 -13.28 4.05
N GLY A 96 10.53 -13.32 5.36
CA GLY A 96 11.69 -13.36 6.25
C GLY A 96 12.61 -12.16 6.01
N GLU A 97 13.88 -12.43 5.71
CA GLU A 97 14.87 -11.41 5.37
C GLU A 97 14.83 -10.97 3.89
N TYR A 98 13.99 -11.58 3.08
CA TYR A 98 13.87 -11.23 1.66
C TYR A 98 12.78 -10.21 1.42
N VAL A 99 13.08 -9.19 0.64
CA VAL A 99 12.10 -8.30 0.01
C VAL A 99 11.95 -8.72 -1.44
N ILE A 100 10.74 -9.06 -1.82
CA ILE A 100 10.39 -9.48 -3.19
C ILE A 100 9.66 -8.32 -3.85
N ALA A 101 10.12 -7.93 -5.04
CA ALA A 101 9.47 -6.92 -5.87
C ALA A 101 9.03 -7.53 -7.20
N SER A 102 7.80 -7.26 -7.62
CA SER A 102 7.24 -7.77 -8.88
C SER A 102 6.31 -6.76 -9.55
N ASN A 103 6.29 -6.75 -10.88
CA ASN A 103 5.41 -5.91 -11.71
C ASN A 103 4.61 -6.71 -12.75
N GLY A 104 4.87 -8.02 -12.88
CA GLY A 104 4.22 -8.89 -13.85
C GLY A 104 4.74 -8.80 -15.28
N VAL A 105 5.72 -7.95 -15.54
CA VAL A 105 6.38 -7.76 -16.84
C VAL A 105 7.81 -8.26 -16.79
N ASP A 106 8.58 -7.80 -15.81
CA ASP A 106 9.94 -8.25 -15.56
C ASP A 106 9.94 -9.47 -14.61
N ALA A 107 10.99 -10.28 -14.67
CA ALA A 107 11.20 -11.33 -13.68
C ALA A 107 11.19 -10.73 -12.27
N ALA A 108 10.51 -11.39 -11.33
CA ALA A 108 10.45 -10.96 -9.95
C ALA A 108 11.87 -10.75 -9.39
N GLN A 109 12.06 -9.66 -8.67
CA GLN A 109 13.32 -9.27 -8.08
C GLN A 109 13.33 -9.62 -6.59
N TYR A 110 14.49 -10.01 -6.04
CA TYR A 110 14.68 -10.15 -4.61
C TYR A 110 15.81 -9.29 -4.08
N TYR A 111 15.70 -8.90 -2.83
CA TYR A 111 16.73 -8.22 -2.07
C TYR A 111 16.83 -8.87 -0.69
N LEU A 112 17.99 -9.44 -0.33
CA LEU A 112 18.24 -9.98 1.00
C LEU A 112 18.73 -8.86 1.90
N MET A 113 17.91 -8.44 2.84
CA MET A 113 18.19 -7.34 3.78
C MET A 113 19.48 -7.64 4.57
N GLY A 114 20.26 -6.61 4.85
CA GLY A 114 21.54 -6.73 5.54
C GLY A 114 22.68 -7.37 4.72
N THR A 115 22.40 -7.95 3.55
CA THR A 115 23.40 -8.66 2.75
C THR A 115 23.50 -8.14 1.30
N SER A 116 22.36 -7.99 0.61
CA SER A 116 22.35 -7.56 -0.78
C SER A 116 22.73 -6.10 -0.93
N THR A 117 23.49 -5.77 -1.96
CA THR A 117 23.71 -4.39 -2.39
C THR A 117 22.70 -3.96 -3.43
N ASN A 118 22.25 -4.87 -4.29
CA ASN A 118 21.33 -4.61 -5.40
C ASN A 118 20.25 -5.69 -5.45
N PHE A 119 19.13 -5.37 -6.09
CA PHE A 119 18.14 -6.37 -6.46
C PHE A 119 18.67 -7.32 -7.53
N ALA A 120 18.32 -8.58 -7.41
CA ALA A 120 18.63 -9.62 -8.41
C ALA A 120 17.35 -10.41 -8.76
N ASN A 121 17.35 -11.06 -9.91
CA ASN A 121 16.21 -11.87 -10.34
C ASN A 121 15.99 -13.03 -9.37
N LEU A 122 14.75 -13.22 -8.89
CA LEU A 122 14.40 -14.33 -8.00
C LEU A 122 14.71 -15.69 -8.62
N THR A 123 14.65 -15.77 -9.96
CA THR A 123 15.01 -16.97 -10.71
C THR A 123 16.49 -17.38 -10.53
N SER A 124 17.37 -16.46 -10.15
CA SER A 124 18.80 -16.76 -9.99
C SER A 124 19.14 -17.61 -8.75
N ILE A 125 18.23 -17.65 -7.77
CA ILE A 125 18.42 -18.44 -6.55
C ILE A 125 17.53 -19.69 -6.47
N GLN A 126 16.83 -20.01 -7.55
CA GLN A 126 15.95 -21.20 -7.58
C GLN A 126 16.74 -22.49 -7.47
N THR A 127 16.22 -23.40 -6.66
CA THR A 127 16.81 -24.73 -6.44
C THR A 127 15.93 -25.86 -7.00
N ALA A 128 14.60 -25.63 -7.10
CA ALA A 128 13.68 -26.62 -7.66
C ALA A 128 12.42 -25.92 -8.25
N GLY A 129 12.00 -26.35 -9.41
CA GLY A 129 10.88 -25.78 -10.14
C GLY A 129 11.21 -24.41 -10.75
N THR A 130 10.19 -23.71 -11.24
CA THR A 130 10.34 -22.40 -11.86
C THR A 130 9.40 -21.40 -11.21
N CYS A 131 9.94 -20.30 -10.68
CA CYS A 131 9.17 -19.17 -10.22
C CYS A 131 8.40 -18.57 -11.39
N PRO A 132 7.08 -18.42 -11.29
CA PRO A 132 6.31 -17.84 -12.38
C PRO A 132 6.62 -16.34 -12.55
N LEU A 133 6.29 -15.79 -13.69
CA LEU A 133 6.20 -14.35 -13.88
C LEU A 133 4.85 -13.90 -13.32
N PHE A 134 4.86 -13.11 -12.25
CA PHE A 134 3.66 -12.70 -11.52
C PHE A 134 3.67 -11.20 -11.22
N ARG A 135 2.49 -10.63 -11.00
CA ARG A 135 2.33 -9.21 -10.69
C ARG A 135 2.17 -8.95 -9.19
N VAL A 136 1.44 -9.79 -8.48
CA VAL A 136 1.10 -9.58 -7.07
C VAL A 136 1.55 -10.75 -6.23
N SER A 137 1.93 -10.46 -4.99
CA SER A 137 2.31 -11.48 -4.01
C SER A 137 1.90 -11.08 -2.60
N GLY A 138 1.84 -12.08 -1.72
CA GLY A 138 1.63 -11.93 -0.30
C GLY A 138 2.21 -13.14 0.43
N VAL A 139 2.49 -13.00 1.71
CA VAL A 139 2.94 -14.11 2.55
C VAL A 139 1.77 -14.63 3.34
N ILE A 140 1.38 -15.87 3.07
CA ILE A 140 0.34 -16.55 3.81
C ILE A 140 1.01 -17.65 4.64
N ARG A 141 1.02 -17.44 5.94
CA ARG A 141 1.78 -18.22 6.89
C ARG A 141 3.26 -18.28 6.49
N ASP A 142 3.76 -19.41 6.05
CA ASP A 142 5.17 -19.66 5.71
C ASP A 142 5.39 -19.83 4.20
N PHE A 143 4.47 -19.34 3.37
CA PHE A 143 4.52 -19.48 1.91
C PHE A 143 4.49 -18.11 1.22
N LEU A 144 5.35 -17.90 0.26
CA LEU A 144 5.21 -16.81 -0.68
C LEU A 144 4.13 -17.21 -1.72
N VAL A 145 2.98 -16.58 -1.64
CA VAL A 145 1.85 -16.80 -2.57
C VAL A 145 1.88 -15.72 -3.63
N THR A 146 1.83 -16.12 -4.88
CA THR A 146 1.89 -15.24 -6.05
C THR A 146 0.61 -15.34 -6.86
N GLY A 147 0.25 -14.28 -7.56
CA GLY A 147 -0.96 -14.22 -8.38
C GLY A 147 -0.82 -13.27 -9.56
N ASN A 148 -1.83 -13.26 -10.41
CA ASN A 148 -1.80 -12.58 -11.71
C ASN A 148 -0.58 -13.05 -12.52
N ILE A 149 -0.52 -14.34 -12.72
CA ILE A 149 0.60 -15.00 -13.41
C ILE A 149 0.44 -14.81 -14.91
N SER A 150 1.54 -14.51 -15.57
CA SER A 150 1.57 -14.34 -17.02
C SER A 150 1.04 -15.62 -17.72
N GLY A 151 0.07 -15.44 -18.61
CA GLY A 151 -0.62 -16.56 -19.28
C GLY A 151 -1.71 -17.26 -18.45
N ALA A 152 -1.83 -16.96 -17.14
CA ALA A 152 -2.84 -17.54 -16.25
C ALA A 152 -3.24 -16.54 -15.15
N THR A 153 -3.91 -15.46 -15.52
CA THR A 153 -4.18 -14.33 -14.61
C THR A 153 -5.12 -14.64 -13.44
N ASN A 154 -5.85 -15.76 -13.52
CA ASN A 154 -6.70 -16.30 -12.43
C ASN A 154 -5.98 -17.35 -11.58
N ARG A 155 -4.70 -17.63 -11.84
CA ARG A 155 -3.89 -18.59 -11.08
C ARG A 155 -3.24 -17.94 -9.88
N ILE A 156 -3.21 -18.68 -8.76
CA ILE A 156 -2.33 -18.48 -7.65
C ILE A 156 -1.32 -19.62 -7.61
N GLN A 157 -0.08 -19.32 -7.24
CA GLN A 157 1.00 -20.32 -7.06
C GLN A 157 1.79 -19.95 -5.83
N TRP A 158 2.22 -20.93 -5.07
CA TRP A 158 2.98 -20.69 -3.84
C TRP A 158 4.31 -21.44 -3.83
N SER A 159 5.29 -20.84 -3.16
CA SER A 159 6.62 -21.41 -2.96
C SER A 159 6.60 -22.64 -2.06
N GLY A 160 7.73 -23.30 -1.89
CA GLY A 160 7.92 -24.25 -0.81
C GLY A 160 7.74 -23.62 0.56
N ILE A 161 7.36 -24.43 1.55
CA ILE A 161 7.19 -23.94 2.93
C ILE A 161 8.51 -23.34 3.43
N ASN A 162 8.45 -22.12 3.90
CA ASN A 162 9.58 -21.33 4.40
C ASN A 162 10.78 -21.25 3.42
N ASP A 163 10.52 -21.39 2.12
CA ASP A 163 11.58 -21.43 1.10
C ASP A 163 11.15 -20.86 -0.25
N ILE A 164 11.56 -19.63 -0.55
CA ILE A 164 11.27 -18.94 -1.82
C ILE A 164 12.08 -19.47 -3.01
N THR A 165 13.07 -20.32 -2.77
CA THR A 165 13.91 -20.91 -3.83
C THR A 165 13.29 -22.15 -4.46
N VAL A 166 12.26 -22.72 -3.83
CA VAL A 166 11.60 -23.96 -4.24
C VAL A 166 10.20 -23.67 -4.78
N TRP A 167 9.95 -24.05 -6.02
CA TRP A 167 8.68 -23.92 -6.75
C TRP A 167 8.14 -25.28 -7.25
N SER A 168 8.79 -26.39 -6.83
CA SER A 168 8.35 -27.78 -7.05
C SER A 168 8.83 -28.62 -5.88
N GLY A 169 7.91 -29.28 -5.19
CA GLY A 169 8.20 -29.99 -3.92
C GLY A 169 8.06 -29.07 -2.69
N LYS A 170 8.36 -29.58 -1.50
CA LYS A 170 8.19 -28.86 -0.22
C LYS A 170 6.79 -28.22 -0.06
N GLN A 171 5.74 -28.88 -0.48
CA GLN A 171 4.35 -28.39 -0.45
C GLN A 171 4.09 -27.20 -1.41
N SER A 172 5.02 -26.81 -2.28
CA SER A 172 4.72 -25.86 -3.34
C SER A 172 3.73 -26.45 -4.34
N ASP A 173 2.79 -25.62 -4.81
CA ASP A 173 1.78 -26.02 -5.79
C ASP A 173 1.11 -24.79 -6.38
N PHE A 174 0.14 -24.97 -7.25
CA PHE A 174 -0.66 -23.91 -7.81
C PHE A 174 -2.15 -24.31 -7.87
N GLN A 175 -3.00 -23.29 -7.96
CA GLN A 175 -4.44 -23.47 -8.10
C GLN A 175 -5.01 -22.43 -9.07
N ASP A 176 -5.74 -22.89 -10.07
CA ASP A 176 -6.56 -22.02 -10.90
C ASP A 176 -7.87 -21.72 -10.18
N LEU A 177 -8.14 -20.43 -9.94
CA LEU A 177 -9.37 -20.02 -9.29
C LEU A 177 -10.54 -20.11 -10.27
N PRO A 178 -11.58 -20.88 -9.94
CA PRO A 178 -12.69 -21.11 -10.85
C PRO A 178 -13.62 -19.88 -10.99
N GLY A 179 -14.49 -19.93 -12.00
CA GLY A 179 -15.54 -18.95 -12.22
C GLY A 179 -15.06 -17.63 -12.84
N SER A 180 -16.00 -16.70 -13.00
CA SER A 180 -15.86 -15.43 -13.72
C SER A 180 -15.32 -14.26 -12.87
N GLY A 181 -14.61 -14.54 -11.77
CA GLY A 181 -14.10 -13.50 -10.88
C GLY A 181 -13.03 -12.57 -11.47
N GLY A 182 -12.56 -12.83 -12.68
CA GLY A 182 -11.52 -12.02 -13.34
C GLY A 182 -10.10 -12.38 -12.88
N ARG A 183 -9.14 -11.53 -13.19
CA ARG A 183 -7.73 -11.69 -12.79
C ARG A 183 -7.54 -11.48 -11.28
N VAL A 184 -6.49 -12.06 -10.74
CA VAL A 184 -6.04 -11.75 -9.37
C VAL A 184 -5.43 -10.34 -9.36
N VAL A 185 -5.84 -9.50 -8.42
CA VAL A 185 -5.39 -8.09 -8.34
C VAL A 185 -4.62 -7.78 -7.07
N ALA A 186 -4.86 -8.50 -5.97
CA ALA A 186 -4.11 -8.36 -4.73
C ALA A 186 -4.14 -9.66 -3.92
N ILE A 187 -3.15 -9.83 -3.05
CA ILE A 187 -3.07 -10.91 -2.06
C ILE A 187 -2.65 -10.28 -0.74
N THR A 188 -3.43 -10.52 0.33
CA THR A 188 -3.07 -10.04 1.67
C THR A 188 -2.14 -11.04 2.37
N SER A 189 -1.32 -10.53 3.28
CA SER A 189 -0.41 -11.35 4.08
C SER A 189 -1.01 -11.65 5.46
N GLY A 190 -0.66 -12.80 6.04
CA GLY A 190 -1.07 -13.19 7.40
C GLY A 190 -1.22 -14.69 7.59
N GLU A 191 -1.74 -15.10 8.73
CA GLU A 191 -2.11 -16.51 9.00
C GLU A 191 -3.21 -17.00 8.06
N VAL A 192 -4.12 -16.11 7.70
CA VAL A 192 -5.17 -16.29 6.70
C VAL A 192 -4.94 -15.25 5.62
N GLY A 193 -4.94 -15.67 4.37
CA GLY A 193 -4.83 -14.77 3.23
C GLY A 193 -6.17 -14.53 2.56
N TYR A 194 -6.30 -13.34 1.98
CA TYR A 194 -7.39 -13.03 1.07
C TYR A 194 -6.84 -12.76 -0.32
N VAL A 195 -7.29 -13.54 -1.28
CA VAL A 195 -6.95 -13.38 -2.69
C VAL A 195 -8.06 -12.57 -3.35
N PHE A 196 -7.75 -11.35 -3.71
CA PHE A 196 -8.65 -10.45 -4.40
C PHE A 196 -8.58 -10.69 -5.90
N ARG A 197 -9.72 -10.93 -6.50
CA ARG A 197 -9.94 -10.86 -7.94
C ARG A 197 -10.74 -9.59 -8.25
N GLN A 198 -10.90 -9.26 -9.52
CA GLN A 198 -11.69 -8.08 -9.92
C GLN A 198 -13.13 -8.12 -9.38
N ASN A 199 -13.78 -9.29 -9.43
CA ASN A 199 -15.19 -9.47 -9.05
C ASN A 199 -15.40 -10.56 -7.99
N GLN A 200 -14.36 -10.98 -7.27
CA GLN A 200 -14.46 -12.07 -6.30
C GLN A 200 -13.38 -11.94 -5.24
N ILE A 201 -13.69 -12.37 -4.02
CA ILE A 201 -12.69 -12.51 -2.95
C ILE A 201 -12.69 -13.95 -2.48
N VAL A 202 -11.50 -14.54 -2.44
CA VAL A 202 -11.27 -15.92 -1.99
C VAL A 202 -10.41 -15.87 -0.74
N ARG A 203 -10.90 -16.48 0.33
CA ARG A 203 -10.15 -16.72 1.55
C ARG A 203 -9.28 -17.95 1.36
N MET A 204 -8.04 -17.89 1.82
CA MET A 204 -7.04 -18.94 1.71
C MET A 204 -6.54 -19.31 3.10
N ASP A 205 -6.90 -20.52 3.54
CA ASP A 205 -6.56 -21.08 4.84
C ASP A 205 -5.55 -22.22 4.69
N TYR A 206 -4.46 -22.18 5.43
CA TYR A 206 -3.54 -23.32 5.51
C TYR A 206 -4.17 -24.47 6.30
N VAL A 207 -4.23 -25.65 5.70
CA VAL A 207 -4.76 -26.86 6.32
C VAL A 207 -3.72 -27.97 6.45
N GLY A 208 -2.63 -27.87 5.70
CA GLY A 208 -1.54 -28.85 5.70
C GLY A 208 -1.90 -30.18 5.03
N GLY A 209 -0.95 -31.09 5.01
CA GLY A 209 -1.14 -32.41 4.39
C GLY A 209 -1.09 -32.38 2.86
N ALA A 210 -1.83 -33.25 2.20
CA ALA A 210 -1.89 -33.32 0.74
C ALA A 210 -2.56 -32.11 0.11
N THR A 211 -3.54 -31.52 0.79
CA THR A 211 -4.15 -30.24 0.43
C THR A 211 -3.51 -29.17 1.28
N VAL A 212 -2.58 -28.40 0.71
CA VAL A 212 -1.83 -27.39 1.47
C VAL A 212 -2.75 -26.26 1.92
N PHE A 213 -3.57 -25.73 1.01
CA PHE A 213 -4.50 -24.66 1.27
C PHE A 213 -5.94 -25.03 0.93
N ARG A 214 -6.87 -24.61 1.78
CA ARG A 214 -8.29 -24.59 1.49
C ARG A 214 -8.69 -23.21 1.00
N LEU A 215 -9.38 -23.17 -0.13
CA LEU A 215 -9.89 -21.95 -0.74
C LEU A 215 -11.41 -21.85 -0.55
N SER A 216 -11.86 -20.74 0.00
CA SER A 216 -13.28 -20.49 0.26
C SER A 216 -13.69 -19.12 -0.30
N VAL A 217 -14.70 -19.08 -1.15
CA VAL A 217 -15.21 -17.81 -1.68
C VAL A 217 -16.02 -17.10 -0.60
N ILE A 218 -15.58 -15.91 -0.19
CA ILE A 218 -16.28 -15.06 0.80
C ILE A 218 -17.09 -13.96 0.13
N SER A 219 -16.74 -13.58 -1.11
CA SER A 219 -17.50 -12.62 -1.91
C SER A 219 -17.52 -13.10 -3.36
N PRO A 220 -18.67 -13.55 -3.88
CA PRO A 220 -18.74 -14.13 -5.23
C PRO A 220 -18.87 -13.09 -6.35
N ASN A 221 -19.33 -11.87 -6.04
CA ASN A 221 -19.67 -10.84 -7.02
C ASN A 221 -19.02 -9.47 -6.73
N ARG A 222 -18.04 -9.43 -5.83
CA ARG A 222 -17.34 -8.20 -5.46
C ARG A 222 -15.89 -8.51 -5.15
N GLY A 223 -14.98 -7.71 -5.70
CA GLY A 223 -13.55 -7.78 -5.49
C GLY A 223 -12.94 -6.39 -5.43
N ALA A 224 -11.66 -6.26 -5.67
CA ALA A 224 -10.99 -4.97 -5.77
C ALA A 224 -10.77 -4.58 -7.22
N ILE A 225 -10.97 -3.30 -7.57
CA ILE A 225 -10.75 -2.82 -8.95
C ILE A 225 -9.26 -2.86 -9.29
N PHE A 226 -8.44 -2.32 -8.38
CA PHE A 226 -6.98 -2.25 -8.53
C PHE A 226 -6.30 -2.80 -7.28
N GLY A 227 -5.16 -3.47 -7.46
CA GLY A 227 -4.43 -4.08 -6.34
C GLY A 227 -3.93 -3.07 -5.30
N LYS A 228 -3.52 -1.89 -5.75
CA LYS A 228 -3.06 -0.80 -4.87
C LYS A 228 -4.15 -0.19 -4.00
N THR A 229 -5.42 -0.49 -4.25
CA THR A 229 -6.54 0.00 -3.43
C THR A 229 -6.82 -0.86 -2.21
N VAL A 230 -6.13 -1.98 -2.07
CA VAL A 230 -6.22 -2.88 -0.92
C VAL A 230 -5.16 -2.50 0.09
N CYS A 231 -5.56 -2.24 1.31
CA CYS A 231 -4.65 -2.03 2.44
C CYS A 231 -5.09 -2.86 3.64
N GLN A 232 -4.14 -3.16 4.52
CA GLN A 232 -4.35 -4.05 5.64
C GLN A 232 -3.76 -3.44 6.91
N ASP A 233 -4.52 -3.53 8.00
CA ASP A 233 -4.06 -3.29 9.36
C ASP A 233 -4.35 -4.53 10.19
N ASN A 234 -3.30 -5.32 10.47
CA ASN A 234 -3.39 -6.58 11.18
C ASN A 234 -4.42 -7.52 10.52
N ARG A 235 -5.60 -7.73 11.15
CA ARG A 235 -6.66 -8.61 10.65
C ARG A 235 -7.75 -7.87 9.87
N ARG A 236 -7.69 -6.54 9.81
CA ARG A 236 -8.66 -5.72 9.08
C ARG A 236 -8.12 -5.45 7.69
N VAL A 237 -8.92 -5.71 6.69
CA VAL A 237 -8.56 -5.46 5.29
C VAL A 237 -9.58 -4.50 4.71
N PHE A 238 -9.09 -3.41 4.15
CA PHE A 238 -9.90 -2.37 3.52
C PHE A 238 -9.60 -2.35 2.02
N PHE A 239 -10.62 -2.11 1.22
CA PHE A 239 -10.45 -2.07 -0.24
C PHE A 239 -11.52 -1.22 -0.92
N TYR A 240 -11.20 -0.79 -2.14
CA TYR A 240 -12.13 -0.11 -3.02
C TYR A 240 -12.58 -1.04 -4.14
N ALA A 241 -13.89 -1.24 -4.23
CA ALA A 241 -14.58 -1.99 -5.29
C ALA A 241 -15.23 -1.02 -6.31
N ASP A 242 -15.84 -1.55 -7.34
CA ASP A 242 -16.53 -0.77 -8.37
C ASP A 242 -17.75 0.03 -7.84
N ASP A 243 -18.34 -0.43 -6.74
CA ASP A 243 -19.52 0.18 -6.09
C ASP A 243 -19.18 0.90 -4.77
N GLY A 244 -17.89 1.01 -4.38
CA GLY A 244 -17.46 1.78 -3.22
C GLY A 244 -16.46 1.11 -2.30
N PHE A 245 -16.40 1.60 -1.06
CA PHE A 245 -15.42 1.18 -0.05
C PHE A 245 -15.97 0.10 0.86
N TYR A 246 -15.13 -0.89 1.13
CA TYR A 246 -15.46 -2.08 1.91
C TYR A 246 -14.37 -2.44 2.92
N GLU A 247 -14.79 -3.17 3.95
CA GLU A 247 -13.93 -3.80 4.95
C GLU A 247 -14.25 -5.29 5.03
N ILE A 248 -13.22 -6.13 5.19
CA ILE A 248 -13.39 -7.55 5.52
C ILE A 248 -13.33 -7.68 7.04
N GLN A 249 -14.42 -8.20 7.60
CA GLN A 249 -14.57 -8.51 9.03
C GLN A 249 -14.80 -10.03 9.18
N GLY A 250 -13.72 -10.78 9.43
CA GLY A 250 -13.76 -12.25 9.40
C GLY A 250 -14.08 -12.74 7.98
N ASP A 251 -15.26 -13.38 7.80
CA ASP A 251 -15.72 -13.86 6.49
C ASP A 251 -16.75 -12.92 5.84
N ASN A 252 -17.06 -11.80 6.46
CA ASN A 252 -18.05 -10.86 5.96
C ASN A 252 -17.39 -9.67 5.26
N VAL A 253 -17.92 -9.32 4.11
CA VAL A 253 -17.56 -8.09 3.38
C VAL A 253 -18.61 -7.03 3.69
N VAL A 254 -18.20 -5.97 4.41
CA VAL A 254 -19.07 -4.92 4.92
C VAL A 254 -18.80 -3.61 4.19
N GLY A 255 -19.85 -2.98 3.65
CA GLY A 255 -19.77 -1.66 3.04
C GLY A 255 -19.55 -0.58 4.08
N ILE A 256 -18.47 0.18 3.97
CA ILE A 256 -18.11 1.25 4.90
C ILE A 256 -18.39 2.65 4.34
N GLY A 257 -18.47 2.79 3.02
CA GLY A 257 -18.71 4.06 2.33
C GLY A 257 -20.16 4.31 1.89
N VAL A 258 -21.03 3.29 2.00
CA VAL A 258 -22.44 3.36 1.57
C VAL A 258 -23.18 4.45 2.34
N GLU A 259 -23.91 5.32 1.62
CA GLU A 259 -24.65 6.47 2.16
C GLU A 259 -23.77 7.46 2.97
N LYS A 260 -22.45 7.40 2.78
CA LYS A 260 -21.51 8.29 3.48
C LYS A 260 -20.65 9.08 2.51
N VAL A 261 -19.92 8.38 1.63
CA VAL A 261 -18.92 8.99 0.74
C VAL A 261 -18.85 8.40 -0.66
N ASN A 262 -19.50 7.27 -0.94
CA ASN A 262 -19.33 6.58 -2.23
C ASN A 262 -19.73 7.44 -3.43
N ARG A 263 -20.85 8.18 -3.36
CA ARG A 263 -21.28 9.08 -4.45
C ARG A 263 -20.36 10.27 -4.61
N PHE A 264 -19.94 10.86 -3.49
CA PHE A 264 -18.97 11.94 -3.50
C PHE A 264 -17.68 11.49 -4.17
N PHE A 265 -17.14 10.35 -3.75
CA PHE A 265 -15.89 9.83 -4.29
C PHE A 265 -16.00 9.49 -5.78
N ASP A 266 -17.10 8.85 -6.21
CA ASP A 266 -17.32 8.50 -7.63
C ASP A 266 -17.45 9.75 -8.52
N ALA A 267 -18.04 10.83 -8.00
CA ALA A 267 -18.16 12.10 -8.71
C ALA A 267 -16.85 12.90 -8.73
N ASP A 268 -16.01 12.77 -7.70
CA ASP A 268 -14.77 13.51 -7.54
C ASP A 268 -13.56 12.79 -8.16
N LEU A 269 -13.62 11.48 -8.35
CA LEU A 269 -12.54 10.68 -8.92
C LEU A 269 -12.37 10.96 -10.42
N ASN A 270 -11.15 11.31 -10.82
CA ASN A 270 -10.77 11.32 -12.23
C ASN A 270 -10.61 9.89 -12.76
N LYS A 271 -11.67 9.36 -13.38
CA LYS A 271 -11.74 7.97 -13.84
C LYS A 271 -10.71 7.61 -14.91
N ALA A 272 -10.16 8.62 -15.62
CA ALA A 272 -9.10 8.38 -16.60
C ALA A 272 -7.78 7.91 -15.95
N TYR A 273 -7.59 8.20 -14.67
CA TYR A 273 -6.40 7.84 -13.89
C TYR A 273 -6.75 7.07 -12.62
N ALA A 274 -7.84 6.30 -12.64
CA ALA A 274 -8.28 5.53 -11.46
C ALA A 274 -7.30 4.43 -11.05
N ASP A 275 -6.45 3.97 -11.94
CA ASP A 275 -5.33 3.05 -11.69
C ASP A 275 -4.25 3.64 -10.77
N ARG A 276 -4.22 4.98 -10.62
CA ARG A 276 -3.29 5.68 -9.74
C ARG A 276 -3.72 5.70 -8.26
N ILE A 277 -4.92 5.22 -7.94
CA ILE A 277 -5.39 5.13 -6.55
C ILE A 277 -4.45 4.23 -5.74
N VAL A 278 -3.98 4.74 -4.61
CA VAL A 278 -3.10 4.00 -3.68
C VAL A 278 -3.66 4.05 -2.28
N ALA A 279 -3.73 2.90 -1.62
CA ALA A 279 -4.19 2.79 -0.25
C ALA A 279 -3.02 2.60 0.72
N ALA A 280 -3.18 3.17 1.91
CA ALA A 280 -2.29 2.94 3.05
C ALA A 280 -3.08 2.95 4.36
N THR A 281 -2.53 2.34 5.39
CA THR A 281 -3.07 2.39 6.75
C THR A 281 -2.15 3.16 7.67
N ASP A 282 -2.73 3.87 8.63
CA ASP A 282 -2.04 4.41 9.81
C ASP A 282 -2.65 3.73 11.04
N PRO A 283 -2.02 2.66 11.54
CA PRO A 283 -2.54 1.93 12.69
C PRO A 283 -2.56 2.76 13.97
N PHE A 284 -1.63 3.70 14.11
CA PHE A 284 -1.53 4.55 15.31
C PHE A 284 -2.76 5.45 15.47
N ASN A 285 -3.21 6.09 14.38
CA ASN A 285 -4.40 6.93 14.37
C ASN A 285 -5.67 6.17 13.97
N THR A 286 -5.58 4.85 13.73
CA THR A 286 -6.69 4.01 13.28
C THR A 286 -7.33 4.48 11.97
N LEU A 287 -6.48 4.81 10.99
CA LEU A 287 -6.91 5.34 9.69
C LEU A 287 -6.64 4.35 8.55
N ALA A 288 -7.61 4.21 7.66
CA ALA A 288 -7.43 3.68 6.32
C ALA A 288 -7.60 4.83 5.32
N MET A 289 -6.69 4.94 4.37
CA MET A 289 -6.59 6.10 3.48
C MET A 289 -6.42 5.66 2.05
N TRP A 290 -7.03 6.42 1.13
CA TRP A 290 -6.86 6.24 -0.32
C TRP A 290 -6.48 7.56 -0.94
N LEU A 291 -5.27 7.62 -1.45
CA LEU A 291 -4.75 8.71 -2.27
C LEU A 291 -5.32 8.55 -3.68
N TYR A 292 -5.86 9.62 -4.27
CA TYR A 292 -6.47 9.55 -5.59
C TYR A 292 -6.36 10.88 -6.37
N PRO A 293 -6.42 10.84 -7.72
CA PRO A 293 -6.50 12.02 -8.56
C PRO A 293 -7.95 12.52 -8.65
N SER A 294 -8.19 13.81 -8.37
CA SER A 294 -9.53 14.39 -8.48
C SER A 294 -9.81 14.99 -9.86
N VAL A 295 -11.09 15.11 -10.20
CA VAL A 295 -11.53 15.81 -11.43
C VAL A 295 -11.27 17.32 -11.37
N ASN A 296 -11.12 17.87 -10.16
CA ASN A 296 -10.90 19.30 -9.97
C ASN A 296 -9.43 19.72 -10.20
N ASN A 297 -8.52 18.78 -10.32
CA ASN A 297 -7.14 19.04 -10.68
C ASN A 297 -7.01 19.15 -12.21
N THR A 298 -7.55 20.24 -12.77
CA THR A 298 -7.60 20.48 -14.22
C THR A 298 -6.24 20.67 -14.89
N SER A 299 -5.20 20.98 -14.11
CA SER A 299 -3.81 21.09 -14.58
C SER A 299 -3.11 19.72 -14.65
N ASN A 300 -3.74 18.68 -14.15
CA ASN A 300 -3.16 17.35 -14.05
C ASN A 300 -3.36 16.55 -15.35
N THR A 301 -2.32 16.52 -16.17
CA THR A 301 -2.26 15.71 -17.40
C THR A 301 -1.55 14.37 -17.20
N THR A 302 -1.02 14.12 -16.01
CA THR A 302 -0.18 12.95 -15.70
C THR A 302 -0.81 11.98 -14.69
N GLY A 303 -1.95 12.33 -14.10
CA GLY A 303 -2.62 11.50 -13.10
C GLY A 303 -2.03 11.63 -11.69
N THR A 304 -1.29 12.71 -11.40
CA THR A 304 -0.78 12.98 -10.04
C THR A 304 -1.95 13.13 -9.07
N CYS A 305 -1.85 12.45 -7.94
CA CYS A 305 -2.91 12.45 -6.94
C CYS A 305 -2.86 13.71 -6.07
N ASP A 306 -4.02 14.32 -5.88
CA ASP A 306 -4.17 15.60 -5.18
C ASP A 306 -5.06 15.51 -3.94
N ARG A 307 -5.67 14.34 -3.68
CA ARG A 307 -6.59 14.11 -2.56
C ARG A 307 -6.37 12.78 -1.88
N ILE A 308 -6.63 12.78 -0.57
CA ILE A 308 -6.69 11.58 0.24
C ILE A 308 -8.08 11.51 0.88
N ILE A 309 -8.84 10.45 0.60
CA ILE A 309 -10.03 10.15 1.39
C ILE A 309 -9.62 9.28 2.58
N ILE A 310 -10.08 9.66 3.77
CA ILE A 310 -9.64 9.10 5.04
C ILE A 310 -10.83 8.46 5.75
N TYR A 311 -10.67 7.23 6.17
CA TYR A 311 -11.62 6.51 7.00
C TYR A 311 -11.00 6.20 8.36
N ASN A 312 -11.53 6.77 9.43
CA ASN A 312 -11.19 6.34 10.78
C ASN A 312 -12.04 5.13 11.14
N TYR A 313 -11.41 3.95 11.20
CA TYR A 313 -12.13 2.70 11.43
C TYR A 313 -12.50 2.44 12.90
N ALA A 314 -11.97 3.20 13.86
CA ALA A 314 -12.42 3.17 15.25
C ALA A 314 -13.73 3.96 15.43
N THR A 315 -13.84 5.12 14.79
CA THR A 315 -15.02 6.00 14.91
C THR A 315 -16.01 5.88 13.76
N GLN A 316 -15.65 5.14 12.70
CA GLN A 316 -16.42 4.92 11.47
C GLN A 316 -16.81 6.22 10.75
N LYS A 317 -15.93 7.23 10.82
CA LYS A 317 -16.12 8.55 10.23
C LYS A 317 -15.17 8.74 9.05
N TRP A 318 -15.62 9.56 8.10
CA TRP A 318 -14.88 9.91 6.88
C TRP A 318 -14.44 11.36 6.91
N SER A 319 -13.33 11.64 6.27
CA SER A 319 -12.82 12.98 6.03
C SER A 319 -11.97 13.01 4.76
N LEU A 320 -11.58 14.22 4.34
CA LEU A 320 -10.81 14.46 3.14
C LEU A 320 -9.56 15.24 3.50
N ALA A 321 -8.43 14.97 2.85
CA ALA A 321 -7.25 15.81 2.89
C ALA A 321 -6.79 16.18 1.48
N LYS A 322 -6.21 17.36 1.33
CA LYS A 322 -5.56 17.84 0.11
C LYS A 322 -4.07 17.59 0.21
N THR A 323 -3.47 17.07 -0.85
CA THR A 323 -2.04 16.76 -0.92
C THR A 323 -1.54 16.90 -2.37
N ASN A 324 -0.26 16.62 -2.59
CA ASN A 324 0.30 16.45 -3.92
C ASN A 324 1.34 15.32 -3.83
N ALA A 325 0.93 14.11 -4.18
CA ALA A 325 1.78 12.93 -4.05
C ALA A 325 1.47 11.90 -5.13
N SER A 326 2.45 11.07 -5.46
CA SER A 326 2.29 9.92 -6.38
C SER A 326 2.08 8.61 -5.63
N GLN A 327 2.57 8.50 -4.41
CA GLN A 327 2.45 7.30 -3.55
C GLN A 327 2.27 7.69 -2.09
N ILE A 328 1.49 6.87 -1.36
CA ILE A 328 1.47 6.84 0.11
C ILE A 328 1.76 5.42 0.59
N PHE A 329 2.42 5.28 1.71
CA PHE A 329 2.72 3.98 2.30
C PHE A 329 3.02 4.11 3.80
N SER A 330 2.78 3.03 4.53
CA SER A 330 3.20 2.95 5.92
C SER A 330 4.72 2.79 5.95
N GLN A 331 5.42 3.79 6.46
CA GLN A 331 6.87 3.85 6.47
C GLN A 331 7.40 3.62 7.88
N PHE A 332 8.35 2.71 8.01
CA PHE A 332 9.19 2.66 9.21
C PHE A 332 10.28 3.71 9.10
N VAL A 333 10.49 4.42 10.16
CA VAL A 333 11.62 5.33 10.29
C VAL A 333 12.59 4.72 11.31
N GLY A 334 13.87 4.63 10.94
CA GLY A 334 14.93 4.29 11.89
C GLY A 334 15.03 5.35 12.98
N ALA A 335 15.77 5.08 14.06
CA ALA A 335 16.05 6.08 15.07
C ALA A 335 16.65 7.32 14.40
N TYR A 336 16.14 8.50 14.75
CA TYR A 336 16.67 9.75 14.23
C TYR A 336 18.02 10.02 14.87
N THR A 337 19.05 10.15 14.06
CA THR A 337 20.34 10.70 14.51
C THR A 337 20.29 12.23 14.43
N VAL A 338 21.19 12.90 15.14
CA VAL A 338 21.29 14.37 15.10
C VAL A 338 21.51 14.86 13.66
N GLU A 339 22.25 14.09 12.83
CA GLU A 339 22.48 14.41 11.43
C GLU A 339 21.20 14.29 10.58
N LEU A 340 20.30 13.39 10.93
CA LEU A 340 18.98 13.28 10.27
C LEU A 340 18.03 14.41 10.71
N MET A 341 18.19 14.94 11.92
CA MET A 341 17.45 16.12 12.37
C MET A 341 17.82 17.36 11.56
N ASP A 342 19.08 17.54 11.20
CA ASP A 342 19.54 18.64 10.34
C ASP A 342 18.91 18.60 8.94
N ILE A 343 18.50 17.42 8.46
CA ILE A 343 17.80 17.27 7.17
C ILE A 343 16.33 17.71 7.31
N ILE A 344 15.71 17.49 8.47
CA ILE A 344 14.32 17.89 8.73
C ILE A 344 14.23 19.40 8.93
N SER A 345 15.14 19.98 9.73
CA SER A 345 15.27 21.42 9.94
C SER A 345 16.68 21.78 10.37
N GLN A 346 17.23 22.87 9.80
CA GLN A 346 18.52 23.42 10.22
C GLN A 346 18.44 24.13 11.57
N ASN A 347 17.23 24.40 12.08
CA ASN A 347 17.00 25.02 13.37
C ASN A 347 16.13 24.11 14.23
N LEU A 348 16.60 23.78 15.42
CA LEU A 348 15.85 22.98 16.41
C LEU A 348 14.48 23.61 16.78
N GLU A 349 14.38 24.92 16.70
CA GLU A 349 13.15 25.67 17.02
C GLU A 349 12.04 25.50 15.99
N ASP A 350 12.39 25.10 14.76
CA ASP A 350 11.44 24.84 13.66
C ASP A 350 10.97 23.38 13.63
N ILE A 351 11.47 22.52 14.51
CA ILE A 351 11.04 21.14 14.64
C ILE A 351 9.73 21.08 15.43
N ASN A 352 8.66 20.69 14.75
CA ASN A 352 7.30 20.66 15.31
C ASN A 352 7.03 19.55 16.34
N ALA A 353 7.98 18.63 16.55
CA ALA A 353 7.87 17.57 17.55
C ALA A 353 8.80 17.88 18.72
N ALA A 354 8.29 17.79 19.96
CA ALA A 354 9.12 17.93 21.14
C ALA A 354 10.19 16.82 21.18
N LEU A 355 11.42 17.16 21.55
CA LEU A 355 12.58 16.25 21.51
C LEU A 355 12.47 15.07 22.50
N ASP A 356 11.56 15.14 23.46
CA ASP A 356 11.27 14.12 24.46
C ASP A 356 10.09 13.19 24.06
N THR A 357 9.63 13.26 22.82
CA THR A 357 8.55 12.40 22.35
C THR A 357 9.09 11.12 21.74
N ASP A 358 8.29 10.02 21.84
CA ASP A 358 8.53 8.73 21.18
C ASP A 358 8.70 8.84 19.65
N TYR A 359 8.42 10.02 19.09
CA TYR A 359 8.65 10.36 17.69
C TYR A 359 10.11 10.13 17.26
N TRP A 360 11.05 10.37 18.17
CA TRP A 360 12.50 10.28 17.91
C TRP A 360 13.12 8.92 18.20
N ASP A 361 12.42 8.08 18.97
CA ASP A 361 12.95 6.78 19.41
C ASP A 361 13.12 5.76 18.28
N GLY A 362 12.62 6.07 17.09
CA GLY A 362 12.67 5.15 15.96
C GLY A 362 11.75 3.95 16.13
N GLY A 363 11.48 3.29 15.02
CA GLY A 363 10.64 2.10 15.08
C GLY A 363 9.14 2.34 15.00
N GLN A 364 8.68 3.58 15.03
CA GLN A 364 7.29 3.92 14.75
C GLN A 364 7.00 3.86 13.25
N MET A 365 5.76 3.53 12.92
CA MET A 365 5.25 3.63 11.55
C MET A 365 4.66 5.01 11.35
N PHE A 366 5.13 5.71 10.33
CA PHE A 366 4.57 6.98 9.87
C PHE A 366 3.91 6.80 8.52
N LEU A 367 2.98 7.69 8.21
CA LEU A 367 2.49 7.81 6.85
C LEU A 367 3.55 8.53 6.01
N GLY A 368 4.26 7.77 5.19
CA GLY A 368 5.19 8.27 4.19
C GLY A 368 4.51 8.51 2.85
N ALA A 369 5.12 9.33 2.03
CA ALA A 369 4.69 9.60 0.67
C ALA A 369 5.87 9.85 -0.27
N ILE A 370 5.61 9.73 -1.57
CA ILE A 370 6.44 10.33 -2.60
C ILE A 370 5.66 11.53 -3.13
N ASP A 371 6.23 12.71 -2.98
CA ASP A 371 5.58 13.98 -3.36
C ASP A 371 5.56 14.22 -4.87
N GLY A 372 4.96 15.33 -5.28
CA GLY A 372 4.88 15.74 -6.69
C GLY A 372 6.23 16.14 -7.31
N ASP A 373 7.27 16.36 -6.49
CA ASP A 373 8.64 16.62 -6.92
C ASP A 373 9.51 15.34 -6.89
N PHE A 374 8.86 14.18 -6.75
CA PHE A 374 9.46 12.85 -6.72
C PHE A 374 10.41 12.62 -5.53
N LYS A 375 10.21 13.35 -4.44
CA LYS A 375 10.96 13.26 -3.21
C LYS A 375 10.21 12.45 -2.16
N ALA A 376 10.97 11.81 -1.27
CA ALA A 376 10.36 11.21 -0.10
C ALA A 376 9.91 12.29 0.88
N ALA A 377 8.70 12.13 1.37
CA ALA A 377 8.02 13.07 2.24
C ALA A 377 7.25 12.33 3.34
N ILE A 378 6.99 13.02 4.43
CA ILE A 378 6.16 12.54 5.54
C ILE A 378 5.07 13.56 5.86
N PHE A 379 3.96 13.09 6.41
CA PHE A 379 2.89 13.95 6.89
C PHE A 379 3.21 14.41 8.31
N SER A 380 3.96 15.52 8.44
CA SER A 380 4.43 16.08 9.72
C SER A 380 4.34 17.60 9.78
N GLY A 381 4.05 18.28 8.68
CA GLY A 381 4.04 19.72 8.60
C GLY A 381 2.81 20.37 9.22
N ASN A 382 2.81 21.71 9.26
CA ASN A 382 1.63 22.48 9.63
C ASN A 382 0.48 22.12 8.70
N SER A 383 -0.71 21.92 9.27
CA SER A 383 -1.88 21.57 8.46
C SER A 383 -2.22 22.68 7.47
N ASN A 384 -2.69 22.25 6.30
CA ASN A 384 -3.37 23.14 5.37
C ASN A 384 -4.63 23.73 6.04
N GLU A 385 -5.23 24.74 5.40
CA GLU A 385 -6.50 25.31 5.87
C GLU A 385 -7.53 24.19 6.13
N CYS A 386 -8.08 24.17 7.35
CA CYS A 386 -9.02 23.17 7.80
C CYS A 386 -10.44 23.71 7.68
N GLU A 387 -11.34 22.90 7.13
CA GLU A 387 -12.73 23.25 6.93
C GLU A 387 -13.64 22.17 7.55
N ILE A 388 -14.60 22.60 8.37
CA ILE A 388 -15.61 21.73 8.96
C ILE A 388 -16.95 22.45 8.85
N GLU A 389 -17.88 21.85 8.10
CA GLU A 389 -19.27 22.28 8.01
C GLU A 389 -20.19 21.22 8.64
N THR A 390 -21.09 21.62 9.51
CA THR A 390 -22.02 20.73 10.22
C THR A 390 -23.43 20.88 9.72
#